data_d7532cdd3eb3869ea8c03c7463903e1b
#
_entry.id   d7532cdd3eb3869ea8c03c7463903e1b
#
_cell.length_a   1.000
_cell.length_b   1.000
_cell.length_c   1.000
_cell.angle_alpha   90.00
_cell.angle_beta   90.00
_cell.angle_gamma   90.00
#
_symmetry.space_group_name_H-M   'P 1'
#
loop_
_entity.id
_entity.type
_entity.pdbx_description
1 polymer ?
#
loop_
_entity_poly.entity_id
_entity_poly.type
_entity_poly.pdbx_seq_one_letter_code
_entity_poly.pdbx_strand_id
1 'polypeptide(L)'
;MTAAKGVFFEDLSLGQEASLSNTVSEADIVAFADISGDRNPVHLDADYAATTMFKERIAHGMLSAAYISAVFGMKLPGPGAIYISQTLKFKGPVKIGDTVVTTVKVAELVP
;
A
#
# COMPACT_ATOMS: atom_id res chain seq x y z
N MET A 1 4.33 -28.40 0.47
CA MET A 1 3.89 -27.02 0.26
C MET A 1 3.61 -26.79 -1.22
N THR A 2 2.44 -26.23 -1.53
CA THR A 2 2.07 -25.93 -2.90
C THR A 2 2.76 -24.64 -3.35
N ALA A 3 3.31 -24.61 -4.54
CA ALA A 3 3.86 -23.39 -5.11
C ALA A 3 2.74 -22.34 -5.28
N ALA A 4 3.04 -21.11 -4.93
CA ALA A 4 2.11 -20.00 -5.15
C ALA A 4 1.93 -19.77 -6.65
N LYS A 5 0.70 -19.52 -7.06
CA LYS A 5 0.35 -19.26 -8.46
C LYS A 5 -0.34 -17.92 -8.59
N GLY A 6 0.02 -17.20 -9.66
CA GLY A 6 -0.73 -16.04 -10.10
C GLY A 6 -1.88 -16.43 -11.03
N VAL A 7 -2.65 -15.42 -11.41
CA VAL A 7 -3.70 -15.54 -12.42
C VAL A 7 -3.07 -15.26 -13.78
N PHE A 8 -3.24 -16.16 -14.73
CA PHE A 8 -2.74 -15.94 -16.08
C PHE A 8 -3.56 -14.84 -16.79
N PHE A 9 -2.93 -14.18 -17.76
CA PHE A 9 -3.58 -13.13 -18.53
C PHE A 9 -4.92 -13.60 -19.12
N GLU A 10 -4.97 -14.81 -19.62
CA GLU A 10 -6.16 -15.39 -20.23
C GLU A 10 -7.32 -15.58 -19.26
N ASP A 11 -7.01 -15.64 -17.96
CA ASP A 11 -7.99 -15.86 -16.90
C ASP A 11 -8.40 -14.56 -16.20
N LEU A 12 -7.81 -13.43 -16.58
CA LEU A 12 -8.19 -12.12 -16.06
C LEU A 12 -9.46 -11.61 -16.75
N SER A 13 -10.30 -10.93 -15.99
CA SER A 13 -11.54 -10.33 -16.49
C SER A 13 -11.61 -8.86 -16.12
N LEU A 14 -12.15 -8.04 -17.01
CA LEU A 14 -12.44 -6.65 -16.69
C LEU A 14 -13.37 -6.56 -15.48
N GLY A 15 -13.05 -5.69 -14.54
CA GLY A 15 -13.83 -5.53 -13.32
C GLY A 15 -13.49 -6.51 -12.21
N GLN A 16 -12.62 -7.49 -12.45
CA GLN A 16 -12.15 -8.43 -11.43
C GLN A 16 -11.41 -7.66 -10.34
N GLU A 17 -11.67 -7.98 -9.08
CA GLU A 17 -11.13 -7.28 -7.93
C GLU A 17 -10.44 -8.20 -6.95
N ALA A 18 -9.50 -7.64 -6.19
CA ALA A 18 -8.94 -8.26 -5.00
C ALA A 18 -8.61 -7.18 -3.97
N SER A 19 -8.62 -7.53 -2.71
CA SER A 19 -8.39 -6.59 -1.61
C SER A 19 -7.54 -7.20 -0.52
N LEU A 20 -6.84 -6.32 0.20
CA LEU A 20 -6.15 -6.61 1.46
C LEU A 20 -6.49 -5.51 2.46
N SER A 21 -6.56 -5.86 3.74
CA SER A 21 -6.74 -4.92 4.83
C SER A 21 -5.49 -4.90 5.69
N ASN A 22 -5.03 -3.70 6.05
CA ASN A 22 -3.88 -3.50 6.92
C ASN A 22 -4.22 -2.44 7.97
N THR A 23 -4.04 -2.79 9.25
CA THR A 23 -4.13 -1.80 10.32
C THR A 23 -2.72 -1.27 10.58
N VAL A 24 -2.55 0.04 10.43
CA VAL A 24 -1.24 0.68 10.54
C VAL A 24 -0.85 0.80 12.00
N SER A 25 0.26 0.18 12.38
CA SER A 25 0.85 0.29 13.71
C SER A 25 2.01 1.27 13.72
N GLU A 26 2.43 1.70 14.92
CA GLU A 26 3.66 2.46 15.09
C GLU A 26 4.87 1.68 14.54
N ALA A 27 4.92 0.38 14.81
CA ALA A 27 6.00 -0.47 14.32
C ALA A 27 6.09 -0.48 12.79
N ASP A 28 4.95 -0.43 12.09
CA ASP A 28 4.92 -0.36 10.64
C ASP A 28 5.55 0.94 10.11
N ILE A 29 5.23 2.05 10.75
CA ILE A 29 5.78 3.37 10.37
C ILE A 29 7.29 3.41 10.62
N VAL A 30 7.75 2.91 11.75
CA VAL A 30 9.18 2.85 12.09
C VAL A 30 9.91 1.94 11.10
N ALA A 31 9.37 0.77 10.80
CA ALA A 31 9.95 -0.16 9.84
C ALA A 31 10.05 0.45 8.44
N PHE A 32 9.01 1.16 8.00
CA PHE A 32 9.02 1.82 6.71
C PHE A 32 10.04 2.96 6.68
N ALA A 33 10.14 3.75 7.75
CA ALA A 33 11.16 4.79 7.87
C ALA A 33 12.57 4.20 7.80
N ASP A 34 12.80 3.06 8.43
CA ASP A 34 14.09 2.38 8.44
C ASP A 34 14.47 1.86 7.05
N ILE A 35 13.55 1.20 6.36
CA ILE A 35 13.83 0.60 5.06
C ILE A 35 13.93 1.64 3.95
N SER A 36 13.15 2.71 4.01
CA SER A 36 13.12 3.75 2.99
C SER A 36 14.15 4.86 3.21
N GLY A 37 14.57 5.06 4.46
CA GLY A 37 15.35 6.23 4.86
C GLY A 37 14.53 7.49 5.07
N ASP A 38 13.22 7.44 4.87
CA ASP A 38 12.33 8.60 5.06
C ASP A 38 11.97 8.74 6.54
N ARG A 39 12.77 9.52 7.25
CA ARG A 39 12.62 9.79 8.68
C ARG A 39 12.02 11.16 8.96
N ASN A 40 11.16 11.63 8.07
CA ASN A 40 10.49 12.91 8.27
C ASN A 40 9.77 12.91 9.63
N PRO A 41 10.02 13.92 10.48
CA PRO A 41 9.48 13.94 11.84
C PRO A 41 7.95 13.93 11.92
N VAL A 42 7.25 14.30 10.85
CA VAL A 42 5.78 14.18 10.84
C VAL A 42 5.31 12.72 11.00
N HIS A 43 6.16 11.75 10.69
CA HIS A 43 5.88 10.33 10.86
C HIS A 43 6.37 9.79 12.20
N LEU A 44 7.48 10.31 12.72
CA LEU A 44 8.20 9.70 13.83
C LEU A 44 8.13 10.46 15.15
N ASP A 45 7.85 11.76 15.11
CA ASP A 45 7.91 12.64 16.29
C ASP A 45 6.52 13.22 16.59
N ALA A 46 5.91 12.74 17.69
CA ALA A 46 4.57 13.17 18.08
C ALA A 46 4.51 14.67 18.41
N ASP A 47 5.55 15.21 19.04
CA ASP A 47 5.58 16.64 19.39
C ASP A 47 5.66 17.51 18.15
N TYR A 48 6.50 17.11 17.19
CA TYR A 48 6.55 17.80 15.91
C TYR A 48 5.23 17.68 15.15
N ALA A 49 4.66 16.49 15.08
CA ALA A 49 3.41 16.25 14.36
C ALA A 49 2.25 17.08 14.95
N ALA A 50 2.23 17.28 16.25
CA ALA A 50 1.23 18.12 16.92
C ALA A 50 1.24 19.57 16.43
N THR A 51 2.37 20.06 15.91
CA THR A 51 2.50 21.42 15.36
C THR A 51 2.05 21.52 13.91
N THR A 52 1.80 20.40 13.25
CA THR A 52 1.40 20.35 11.84
C THR A 52 -0.13 20.45 11.71
N MET A 53 -0.59 20.63 10.47
CA MET A 53 -2.01 20.61 10.15
C MET A 53 -2.69 19.28 10.50
N PHE A 54 -1.92 18.18 10.58
CA PHE A 54 -2.45 16.85 10.89
C PHE A 54 -2.67 16.63 12.39
N LYS A 55 -2.01 17.39 13.26
CA LYS A 55 -2.11 17.36 14.72
C LYS A 55 -1.56 16.11 15.39
N GLU A 56 -1.29 15.06 14.65
CA GLU A 56 -0.73 13.80 15.14
C GLU A 56 0.13 13.16 14.06
N ARG A 57 0.89 12.14 14.45
CA ARG A 57 1.74 11.39 13.50
C ARG A 57 0.89 10.74 12.43
N ILE A 58 1.36 10.82 11.20
CA ILE A 58 0.74 10.17 10.04
C ILE A 58 1.68 9.15 9.42
N ALA A 59 1.11 8.16 8.75
CA ALA A 59 1.88 7.20 7.98
C ALA A 59 2.40 7.83 6.69
N HIS A 60 3.53 7.31 6.20
CA HIS A 60 4.03 7.67 4.88
C HIS A 60 3.00 7.31 3.81
N GLY A 61 2.77 8.21 2.86
CA GLY A 61 1.89 7.90 1.72
C GLY A 61 2.39 6.69 0.94
N MET A 62 3.70 6.54 0.82
CA MET A 62 4.31 5.40 0.13
C MET A 62 4.14 4.07 0.87
N LEU A 63 3.80 4.07 2.16
CA LEU A 63 3.41 2.85 2.86
C LEU A 63 2.09 2.31 2.28
N SER A 64 1.12 3.19 2.06
CA SER A 64 -0.13 2.81 1.38
C SER A 64 0.12 2.31 -0.04
N ALA A 65 1.05 2.92 -0.76
CA ALA A 65 1.47 2.45 -2.08
C ALA A 65 2.09 1.04 -2.01
N ALA A 66 2.82 0.74 -0.94
CA ALA A 66 3.36 -0.60 -0.73
C ALA A 66 2.26 -1.65 -0.55
N TYR A 67 1.13 -1.28 0.07
CA TYR A 67 -0.04 -2.17 0.17
C TYR A 67 -0.65 -2.46 -1.21
N ILE A 68 -0.66 -1.49 -2.11
CA ILE A 68 -1.08 -1.71 -3.51
C ILE A 68 -0.17 -2.75 -4.16
N SER A 69 1.14 -2.60 -4.01
CA SER A 69 2.11 -3.57 -4.51
C SER A 69 1.85 -4.97 -3.96
N ALA A 70 1.49 -5.07 -2.67
CA ALA A 70 1.18 -6.35 -2.04
C ALA A 70 -0.04 -7.03 -2.68
N VAL A 71 -1.09 -6.29 -3.01
CA VAL A 71 -2.27 -6.86 -3.69
C VAL A 71 -1.87 -7.39 -5.06
N PHE A 72 -1.10 -6.62 -5.83
CA PHE A 72 -0.62 -7.05 -7.15
C PHE A 72 0.23 -8.30 -7.06
N GLY A 73 1.15 -8.35 -6.12
CA GLY A 73 2.11 -9.45 -6.00
C GLY A 73 1.55 -10.73 -5.38
N MET A 74 0.53 -10.61 -4.53
CA MET A 74 0.04 -11.73 -3.75
C MET A 74 -1.33 -12.23 -4.19
N LYS A 75 -2.16 -11.39 -4.80
CA LYS A 75 -3.56 -11.73 -5.08
C LYS A 75 -3.96 -11.57 -6.54
N LEU A 76 -3.73 -10.39 -7.14
CA LEU A 76 -4.25 -10.09 -8.47
C LEU A 76 -3.29 -9.15 -9.22
N PRO A 77 -2.58 -9.60 -10.21
CA PRO A 77 -2.55 -10.97 -10.77
C PRO A 77 -1.87 -12.02 -9.89
N GLY A 78 -1.18 -11.61 -8.81
CA GLY A 78 -0.49 -12.52 -7.91
C GLY A 78 0.93 -12.87 -8.36
N PRO A 79 1.49 -13.97 -7.84
CA PRO A 79 2.86 -14.36 -8.17
C PRO A 79 3.12 -14.40 -9.67
N GLY A 80 4.26 -13.83 -10.09
CA GLY A 80 4.62 -13.66 -11.49
C GLY A 80 4.29 -12.29 -12.07
N ALA A 81 3.53 -11.47 -11.37
CA ALA A 81 3.23 -10.11 -11.79
C ALA A 81 4.48 -9.23 -11.74
N ILE A 82 4.63 -8.37 -12.75
CA ILE A 82 5.70 -7.39 -12.81
C ILE A 82 5.07 -5.99 -12.79
N TYR A 83 5.47 -5.20 -11.81
CA TYR A 83 5.02 -3.82 -11.64
C TYR A 83 5.80 -2.93 -12.61
N ILE A 84 5.13 -2.29 -13.54
CA ILE A 84 5.80 -1.51 -14.59
C ILE A 84 5.77 -0.02 -14.29
N SER A 85 4.59 0.52 -13.98
CA SER A 85 4.41 1.95 -13.78
C SER A 85 3.19 2.22 -12.94
N GLN A 86 3.10 3.45 -12.43
CA GLN A 86 1.96 3.89 -11.65
C GLN A 86 1.85 5.41 -11.65
N THR A 87 0.66 5.90 -11.36
CA THR A 87 0.45 7.26 -10.90
C THR A 87 -0.25 7.20 -9.54
N LEU A 88 0.09 8.10 -8.64
CA LEU A 88 -0.46 8.14 -7.28
C LEU A 88 -1.01 9.52 -6.98
N LYS A 89 -2.12 9.55 -6.25
CA LYS A 89 -2.70 10.76 -5.71
C LYS A 89 -3.09 10.52 -4.26
N PHE A 90 -2.41 11.20 -3.34
CA PHE A 90 -2.68 11.09 -1.91
C PHE A 90 -3.70 12.14 -1.52
N LYS A 91 -4.88 11.71 -1.07
CA LYS A 91 -6.02 12.59 -0.80
C LYS A 91 -6.26 12.86 0.68
N GLY A 92 -5.70 12.06 1.57
CA GLY A 92 -5.87 12.23 3.00
C GLY A 92 -4.84 11.48 3.81
N PRO A 93 -4.65 11.85 5.08
CA PRO A 93 -3.68 11.20 5.94
C PRO A 93 -4.18 9.86 6.44
N VAL A 94 -3.23 8.96 6.73
CA VAL A 94 -3.47 7.71 7.45
C VAL A 94 -2.76 7.83 8.80
N LYS A 95 -3.48 7.56 9.87
CA LYS A 95 -3.00 7.69 11.23
C LYS A 95 -2.72 6.32 11.85
N ILE A 96 -1.91 6.31 12.92
CA ILE A 96 -1.67 5.10 13.69
C ILE A 96 -3.02 4.54 14.18
N GLY A 97 -3.26 3.26 13.96
CA GLY A 97 -4.51 2.59 14.31
C GLY A 97 -5.56 2.56 13.21
N ASP A 98 -5.38 3.32 12.14
CA ASP A 98 -6.30 3.27 11.01
C ASP A 98 -6.16 1.95 10.24
N THR A 99 -7.29 1.43 9.77
CA THR A 99 -7.31 0.28 8.88
C THR A 99 -7.43 0.75 7.44
N VAL A 100 -6.45 0.37 6.63
CA VAL A 100 -6.42 0.68 5.20
C VAL A 100 -6.90 -0.54 4.44
N VAL A 101 -7.99 -0.40 3.71
CA VAL A 101 -8.48 -1.42 2.78
C VAL A 101 -7.98 -1.05 1.39
N THR A 102 -7.15 -1.90 0.83
CA THR A 102 -6.58 -1.69 -0.51
C THR A 102 -7.29 -2.61 -1.49
N THR A 103 -7.96 -2.03 -2.48
CA THR A 103 -8.67 -2.78 -3.51
C THR A 103 -8.05 -2.47 -4.86
N VAL A 104 -7.73 -3.50 -5.63
CA VAL A 104 -7.33 -3.37 -7.02
C VAL A 104 -8.40 -3.94 -7.92
N LYS A 105 -8.56 -3.33 -9.08
CA LYS A 105 -9.55 -3.71 -10.07
C LYS A 105 -8.91 -3.73 -11.45
N VAL A 106 -9.19 -4.78 -12.21
CA VAL A 106 -8.74 -4.86 -13.60
C VAL A 106 -9.55 -3.85 -14.43
N ALA A 107 -8.87 -2.80 -14.87
CA ALA A 107 -9.49 -1.72 -15.63
C ALA A 107 -9.31 -1.88 -17.15
N GLU A 108 -8.25 -2.54 -17.59
CA GLU A 108 -7.92 -2.73 -18.99
C GLU A 108 -7.08 -3.99 -19.16
N LEU A 109 -7.28 -4.70 -20.26
CA LEU A 109 -6.50 -5.86 -20.65
C LEU A 109 -5.83 -5.57 -22.00
N VAL A 110 -4.50 -5.53 -21.97
CA VAL A 110 -3.70 -5.25 -23.17
C VAL A 110 -2.89 -6.48 -23.51
N PRO A 111 -3.22 -7.18 -24.62
CA PRO A 111 -2.51 -8.37 -25.07
C PRO A 111 -1.04 -8.10 -25.41
#